data_0afde2b38a9275bb278f0ebc2aca20d7
#
_entry.id   0afde2b38a9275bb278f0ebc2aca20d7
#
_cell.length_a   1.000
_cell.length_b   1.000
_cell.length_c   1.000
_cell.angle_alpha   90.00
_cell.angle_beta   90.00
_cell.angle_gamma   90.00
#
_symmetry.space_group_name_H-M   'P 1'
#
loop_
_entity.id
_entity.type
_entity.pdbx_description
1 polymer ?
#
loop_
_entity_poly.entity_id
_entity_poly.type
_entity_poly.pdbx_seq_one_letter_code
_entity_poly.pdbx_strand_id
1 'polypeptide(L)'
;MYKNTGKTHEKPTLWGAPGSAFSGNTRSYFIKMRIVYEEIFPFHLRYQNEIVPLIGYFVMPVVELPDSTLIQDTADTIVHFEQHVAEPKLIPPTPLQKAVACLLGFFGPELFLKLAMHYR
;
A
#
# COMPACT_ATOMS: atom_id res chain seq x y z
N MET A 1 -1.26 8.73 7.99
CA MET A 1 -1.41 8.69 9.45
C MET A 1 -0.99 7.31 9.94
N TYR A 2 -0.02 7.23 10.81
CA TYR A 2 0.52 5.97 11.31
C TYR A 2 -0.13 5.62 12.64
N LYS A 3 -0.66 4.42 12.76
CA LYS A 3 -1.23 3.89 14.00
C LYS A 3 -0.57 2.55 14.31
N ASN A 4 -0.44 2.19 15.57
CA ASN A 4 0.30 1.01 16.00
C ASN A 4 -0.64 0.00 16.66
N THR A 5 -0.55 -1.29 16.26
CA THR A 5 -1.34 -2.40 16.82
C THR A 5 -0.72 -3.00 18.08
N GLY A 6 0.54 -2.66 18.39
CA GLY A 6 1.28 -3.21 19.52
C GLY A 6 1.81 -4.65 19.33
N LYS A 7 1.71 -5.20 18.11
CA LYS A 7 2.19 -6.56 17.79
C LYS A 7 3.36 -6.48 16.82
N THR A 8 4.47 -7.13 17.15
CA THR A 8 5.65 -7.23 16.27
C THR A 8 5.52 -8.41 15.31
N HIS A 9 5.93 -8.19 14.07
CA HIS A 9 5.94 -9.18 12.99
C HIS A 9 7.35 -9.29 12.39
N GLU A 10 7.66 -10.43 11.77
CA GLU A 10 8.97 -10.61 11.10
C GLU A 10 9.03 -9.89 9.74
N LYS A 11 7.88 -9.71 9.10
CA LYS A 11 7.74 -9.12 7.76
C LYS A 11 6.49 -8.25 7.69
N PRO A 12 6.43 -7.29 6.75
CA PRO A 12 5.22 -6.52 6.52
C PRO A 12 4.03 -7.40 6.15
N THR A 13 2.85 -7.05 6.62
CA THR A 13 1.58 -7.67 6.24
C THR A 13 0.77 -6.72 5.38
N LEU A 14 0.43 -7.16 4.18
CA LEU A 14 -0.48 -6.45 3.29
C LEU A 14 -1.92 -6.94 3.53
N TRP A 15 -2.74 -6.10 4.10
CA TRP A 15 -4.18 -6.32 4.23
C TRP A 15 -4.85 -5.86 2.94
N GLY A 16 -5.09 -6.81 2.04
CA GLY A 16 -5.57 -6.52 0.69
C GLY A 16 -6.39 -7.63 0.09
N ALA A 17 -7.00 -7.37 -1.06
CA ALA A 17 -7.82 -8.32 -1.79
C ALA A 17 -7.32 -8.48 -3.23
N PRO A 18 -7.38 -9.70 -3.82
CA PRO A 18 -6.94 -9.94 -5.20
C PRO A 18 -7.67 -9.09 -6.23
N GLY A 19 -8.95 -8.81 -6.01
CA GLY A 19 -9.78 -8.01 -6.92
C GLY A 19 -9.69 -6.49 -6.71
N SER A 20 -8.93 -6.02 -5.74
CA SER A 20 -8.75 -4.58 -5.49
C SER A 20 -7.59 -4.03 -6.32
N ALA A 21 -7.88 -3.02 -7.16
CA ALA A 21 -6.86 -2.34 -7.97
C ALA A 21 -5.77 -1.69 -7.09
N PHE A 22 -6.15 -1.06 -5.98
CA PHE A 22 -5.22 -0.43 -5.06
C PHE A 22 -4.33 -1.46 -4.33
N SER A 23 -4.91 -2.59 -3.88
CA SER A 23 -4.13 -3.70 -3.34
C SER A 23 -3.17 -4.27 -4.41
N GLY A 24 -3.61 -4.34 -5.66
CA GLY A 24 -2.80 -4.73 -6.80
C GLY A 24 -1.60 -3.82 -7.03
N ASN A 25 -1.77 -2.51 -6.89
CA ASN A 25 -0.67 -1.55 -7.01
C ASN A 25 0.38 -1.74 -5.91
N THR A 26 -0.04 -1.87 -4.66
CA THR A 26 0.87 -2.14 -3.53
C THR A 26 1.59 -3.47 -3.71
N ARG A 27 0.88 -4.51 -4.12
CA ARG A 27 1.44 -5.84 -4.42
C ARG A 27 2.50 -5.77 -5.52
N SER A 28 2.19 -5.06 -6.62
CA SER A 28 3.11 -4.89 -7.74
C SER A 28 4.40 -4.16 -7.32
N TYR A 29 4.27 -3.15 -6.46
CA TYR A 29 5.40 -2.45 -5.88
C TYR A 29 6.27 -3.40 -5.04
N PHE A 30 5.67 -4.17 -4.12
CA PHE A 30 6.41 -5.11 -3.27
C PHE A 30 7.15 -6.18 -4.09
N ILE A 31 6.49 -6.73 -5.13
CA ILE A 31 7.11 -7.69 -6.04
C ILE A 31 8.29 -7.04 -6.79
N LYS A 32 8.09 -5.84 -7.35
CA LYS A 32 9.12 -5.10 -8.09
C LYS A 32 10.34 -4.82 -7.23
N MET A 33 10.13 -4.41 -5.99
CA MET A 33 11.17 -4.07 -5.03
C MET A 33 11.72 -5.28 -4.27
N ARG A 34 11.22 -6.49 -4.55
CA ARG A 34 11.59 -7.75 -3.89
C ARG A 34 11.41 -7.69 -2.36
N ILE A 35 10.41 -6.95 -1.90
CA ILE A 35 10.05 -6.88 -0.49
C ILE A 35 9.33 -8.19 -0.15
N VAL A 36 9.85 -8.92 0.85
CA VAL A 36 9.18 -10.11 1.38
C VAL A 36 8.03 -9.65 2.27
N TYR A 37 6.81 -10.07 1.97
CA TYR A 37 5.61 -9.70 2.72
C TYR A 37 4.65 -10.88 2.84
N GLU A 38 3.66 -10.73 3.69
CA GLU A 38 2.52 -11.63 3.79
C GLU A 38 1.26 -10.89 3.35
N GLU A 39 0.39 -11.54 2.56
CA GLU A 39 -0.88 -10.96 2.18
C GLU A 39 -2.03 -11.69 2.87
N ILE A 40 -2.86 -10.94 3.58
CA ILE A 40 -4.02 -11.46 4.30
C ILE A 40 -5.27 -10.73 3.83
N PHE A 41 -6.33 -11.50 3.60
CA PHE A 41 -7.60 -10.96 3.17
C PHE A 41 -8.27 -10.12 4.27
N PRO A 42 -8.78 -8.91 3.98
CA PRO A 42 -9.24 -7.98 5.01
C PRO A 42 -10.57 -8.38 5.69
N PHE A 43 -11.17 -9.50 5.30
CA PHE A 43 -12.28 -10.11 6.04
C PHE A 43 -11.83 -11.02 7.18
N HIS A 44 -10.53 -11.16 7.40
CA HIS A 44 -9.99 -11.85 8.56
C HIS A 44 -10.42 -11.15 9.86
N LEU A 45 -10.78 -11.96 10.89
CA LEU A 45 -11.30 -11.43 12.18
C LEU A 45 -10.36 -10.41 12.84
N ARG A 46 -9.05 -10.63 12.73
CA ARG A 46 -8.06 -9.69 13.28
C ARG A 46 -8.14 -8.32 12.61
N TYR A 47 -8.35 -8.27 11.30
CA TYR A 47 -8.50 -7.00 10.60
C TYR A 47 -9.71 -6.22 11.10
N GLN A 48 -10.84 -6.90 11.23
CA GLN A 48 -12.08 -6.27 11.67
C GLN A 48 -12.04 -5.84 13.14
N ASN A 49 -11.43 -6.64 14.01
CA ASN A 49 -11.47 -6.42 15.45
C ASN A 49 -10.32 -5.53 15.97
N GLU A 50 -9.18 -5.49 15.28
CA GLU A 50 -8.00 -4.75 15.74
C GLU A 50 -7.68 -3.55 14.83
N ILE A 51 -7.68 -3.75 13.50
CA ILE A 51 -7.20 -2.75 12.55
C ILE A 51 -8.29 -1.73 12.20
N VAL A 52 -9.50 -2.20 11.88
CA VAL A 52 -10.62 -1.29 11.57
C VAL A 52 -10.94 -0.33 12.71
N PRO A 53 -10.98 -0.74 14.00
CA PRO A 53 -11.20 0.20 15.10
C PRO A 53 -10.09 1.26 15.25
N LEU A 54 -8.85 0.90 14.93
CA LEU A 54 -7.72 1.84 14.97
C LEU A 54 -7.80 2.87 13.82
N ILE A 55 -8.20 2.43 12.65
CA ILE A 55 -8.33 3.27 11.45
C ILE A 55 -9.63 4.09 11.50
N GLY A 56 -10.71 3.51 12.03
CA GLY A 56 -12.03 4.13 12.15
C GLY A 56 -13.00 3.75 11.03
N TYR A 57 -12.54 3.07 9.98
CA TYR A 57 -13.37 2.61 8.87
C TYR A 57 -12.71 1.44 8.13
N PHE A 58 -13.50 0.72 7.34
CA PHE A 58 -12.99 -0.37 6.51
C PHE A 58 -12.36 0.20 5.23
N VAL A 59 -11.08 -0.07 5.02
CA VAL A 59 -10.32 0.39 3.83
C VAL A 59 -9.30 -0.68 3.42
N MET A 60 -8.95 -0.72 2.14
CA MET A 60 -7.87 -1.54 1.62
C MET A 60 -7.16 -0.82 0.44
N PRO A 61 -5.85 -0.96 0.27
CA PRO A 61 -4.94 -1.72 1.11
C PRO A 61 -4.56 -1.01 2.42
N VAL A 62 -4.18 -1.81 3.41
CA VAL A 62 -3.46 -1.34 4.59
C VAL A 62 -2.20 -2.20 4.71
N VAL A 63 -1.07 -1.59 4.97
CA VAL A 63 0.18 -2.28 5.25
C VAL A 63 0.50 -2.15 6.73
N GLU A 64 0.67 -3.28 7.38
CA GLU A 64 1.15 -3.35 8.75
C GLU A 64 2.64 -3.68 8.72
N LEU A 65 3.47 -2.78 9.24
CA LEU A 65 4.90 -2.95 9.32
C LEU A 65 5.31 -3.91 10.44
N PRO A 66 6.57 -4.41 10.45
CA PRO A 66 7.06 -5.28 11.52
C PRO A 66 6.95 -4.70 12.92
N ASP A 67 7.03 -3.38 13.06
CA ASP A 67 6.87 -2.64 14.32
C ASP A 67 5.40 -2.34 14.68
N SER A 68 4.47 -2.95 13.96
CA SER A 68 3.01 -2.75 14.11
C SER A 68 2.48 -1.40 13.64
N THR A 69 3.27 -0.59 12.97
CA THR A 69 2.81 0.65 12.37
C THR A 69 1.91 0.33 11.18
N LEU A 70 0.76 0.97 11.11
CA LEU A 70 -0.19 0.84 10.00
C LEU A 70 0.00 1.98 9.01
N ILE A 71 0.16 1.65 7.74
CA ILE A 71 0.20 2.60 6.64
C ILE A 71 -1.05 2.36 5.79
N GLN A 72 -1.87 3.40 5.64
CA GLN A 72 -2.98 3.42 4.71
C GLN A 72 -2.51 4.04 3.40
N ASP A 73 -3.16 3.68 2.31
CA ASP A 73 -2.88 4.18 0.97
C ASP A 73 -1.58 3.61 0.35
N THR A 74 -1.68 3.37 -0.95
CA THR A 74 -0.58 2.86 -1.77
C THR A 74 0.53 3.89 -1.92
N ALA A 75 0.19 5.17 -2.09
CA ALA A 75 1.17 6.24 -2.27
C ALA A 75 2.03 6.42 -1.02
N ASP A 76 1.41 6.46 0.16
CA ASP A 76 2.12 6.56 1.44
C ASP A 76 3.00 5.32 1.69
N THR A 77 2.51 4.14 1.33
CA THR A 77 3.27 2.89 1.40
C THR A 77 4.53 2.97 0.54
N ILE A 78 4.40 3.38 -0.73
CA ILE A 78 5.53 3.53 -1.63
C ILE A 78 6.54 4.55 -1.08
N VAL A 79 6.09 5.72 -0.66
CA VAL A 79 6.96 6.77 -0.10
C VAL A 79 7.73 6.24 1.11
N HIS A 80 7.05 5.52 2.02
CA HIS A 80 7.70 4.94 3.19
C HIS A 80 8.81 3.96 2.81
N PHE A 81 8.52 2.99 1.94
CA PHE A 81 9.50 1.99 1.54
C PHE A 81 10.64 2.56 0.70
N GLU A 82 10.38 3.55 -0.16
CA GLU A 82 11.42 4.24 -0.96
C GLU A 82 12.47 4.95 -0.09
N GLN A 83 12.13 5.32 1.13
CA GLN A 83 13.08 5.91 2.08
C GLN A 83 14.01 4.87 2.72
N HIS A 84 13.59 3.60 2.79
CA HIS A 84 14.27 2.54 3.52
C HIS A 84 14.89 1.46 2.62
N VAL A 85 14.48 1.39 1.36
CA VAL A 85 15.00 0.41 0.40
C VAL A 85 16.24 0.94 -0.31
N ALA A 86 17.23 0.06 -0.47
CA ALA A 86 18.41 0.35 -1.30
C ALA A 86 18.04 0.37 -2.80
N GLU A 87 18.95 0.92 -3.63
CA GLU A 87 18.75 0.91 -5.09
C GLU A 87 18.42 -0.51 -5.64
N PRO A 88 17.62 -0.61 -6.72
CA PRO A 88 17.06 0.48 -7.50
C PRO A 88 15.76 1.03 -6.88
N LYS A 89 15.59 2.36 -6.89
CA LYS A 89 14.35 3.03 -6.47
C LYS A 89 13.34 3.10 -7.61
N LEU A 90 12.06 3.03 -7.27
CA LEU A 90 10.98 3.22 -8.23
C LEU A 90 10.80 4.69 -8.61
N ILE A 91 10.97 5.58 -7.62
CA ILE A 91 10.85 7.03 -7.84
C ILE A 91 12.12 7.54 -8.51
N PRO A 92 12.02 8.11 -9.73
CA PRO A 92 13.19 8.60 -10.46
C PRO A 92 13.93 9.72 -9.71
N PRO A 93 15.25 9.80 -9.85
CA PRO A 93 16.04 10.78 -9.10
C PRO A 93 15.95 12.21 -9.65
N THR A 94 15.68 12.38 -10.97
CA THR A 94 15.65 13.71 -11.57
C THR A 94 14.33 14.44 -11.31
N PRO A 95 14.34 15.76 -11.06
CA PRO A 95 13.14 16.53 -10.74
C PRO A 95 12.05 16.42 -11.82
N LEU A 96 12.44 16.46 -13.10
CA LEU A 96 11.49 16.35 -14.22
C LEU A 96 10.81 14.97 -14.27
N GLN A 97 11.59 13.90 -14.18
CA GLN A 97 11.05 12.54 -14.18
C GLN A 97 10.17 12.30 -12.94
N LYS A 98 10.57 12.84 -11.79
CA LYS A 98 9.77 12.77 -10.57
C LYS A 98 8.42 13.47 -10.73
N ALA A 99 8.41 14.66 -11.33
CA ALA A 99 7.17 15.39 -11.63
C ALA A 99 6.25 14.58 -12.57
N VAL A 100 6.80 14.00 -13.64
CA VAL A 100 6.05 13.14 -14.56
C VAL A 100 5.53 11.89 -13.85
N ALA A 101 6.33 11.23 -13.03
CA ALA A 101 5.90 10.07 -12.25
C ALA A 101 4.76 10.42 -11.27
N CYS A 102 4.83 11.58 -10.60
CA CYS A 102 3.75 12.07 -9.73
C CYS A 102 2.47 12.34 -10.53
N LEU A 103 2.57 12.97 -11.70
CA LEU A 103 1.40 13.21 -12.57
C LEU A 103 0.75 11.90 -13.02
N LEU A 104 1.54 10.93 -13.49
CA LEU A 104 1.03 9.62 -13.89
C LEU A 104 0.43 8.85 -12.71
N GLY A 105 1.07 8.94 -11.54
CA GLY A 105 0.57 8.35 -10.30
C GLY A 105 -0.75 8.96 -9.83
N PHE A 106 -1.00 10.24 -10.10
CA PHE A 106 -2.28 10.89 -9.85
C PHE A 106 -3.33 10.49 -10.92
N PHE A 107 -2.98 10.57 -12.20
CA PHE A 107 -3.92 10.26 -13.28
C PHE A 107 -4.38 8.81 -13.28
N GLY A 108 -3.49 7.86 -12.96
CA GLY A 108 -3.80 6.43 -12.95
C GLY A 108 -5.00 6.11 -12.04
N PRO A 109 -4.90 6.30 -10.72
CA PRO A 109 -5.98 6.00 -9.80
C PRO A 109 -7.23 6.87 -10.00
N GLU A 110 -7.07 8.18 -10.25
CA GLU A 110 -8.20 9.10 -10.30
C GLU A 110 -9.00 9.02 -11.60
N LEU A 111 -8.33 8.86 -12.73
CA LEU A 111 -8.99 8.83 -14.04
C LEU A 111 -9.38 7.43 -14.46
N PHE A 112 -8.44 6.48 -14.41
CA PHE A 112 -8.70 5.12 -14.89
C PHE A 112 -9.56 4.28 -13.95
N LEU A 113 -9.61 4.60 -12.66
CA LEU A 113 -10.47 3.91 -11.72
C LEU A 113 -11.94 4.04 -12.12
N LYS A 114 -12.38 5.22 -12.55
CA LYS A 114 -13.77 5.45 -13.02
C LYS A 114 -14.11 4.57 -14.22
N LEU A 115 -13.19 4.44 -15.16
CA LEU A 115 -13.34 3.56 -16.32
C LEU A 115 -13.37 2.08 -15.90
N ALA A 116 -12.42 1.67 -15.05
CA ALA A 116 -12.34 0.30 -14.56
C ALA A 116 -13.61 -0.11 -13.78
N MET A 117 -14.18 0.79 -12.99
CA MET A 117 -15.41 0.53 -12.22
C MET A 117 -16.67 0.53 -13.10
N HIS A 118 -16.65 1.22 -14.25
CA HIS A 118 -17.77 1.22 -15.17
C HIS A 118 -17.92 -0.11 -15.92
N TYR A 119 -16.82 -0.77 -16.24
CA TYR A 119 -16.80 -2.03 -17.00
C TYR A 119 -16.67 -3.30 -16.14
N ARG A 120 -16.87 -3.23 -14.86
CA ARG A 120 -16.70 -4.35 -13.91
C ARG A 120 -18.01 -5.07 -13.60
#